data_1a4df70235dbe838043224d12f85763a
#
_entry.id   1a4df70235dbe838043224d12f85763a
#
_cell.length_a   1.000
_cell.length_b   1.000
_cell.length_c   1.000
_cell.angle_alpha   90.00
_cell.angle_beta   90.00
_cell.angle_gamma   90.00
#
_symmetry.space_group_name_H-M   'P 1'
#
loop_
_entity.id
_entity.type
_entity.pdbx_description
1 polymer ?
#
loop_
_entity_poly.entity_id
_entity_poly.type
_entity_poly.pdbx_seq_one_letter_code
_entity_poly.pdbx_strand_id
1 'polypeptide(L)'
;IYPSPSYHGYSVTDFYAVNPQYGTLADLQNLLAAAHARGIRVILDITLNHTSSQHPWFLSACDPTSPYHDWYIWSDVDPGYLGYWGEQVWFPYNDLYFYCIFSANFADLNYNNPAVLAEMQNVVRFWLEEVGVDGFRLDAAKHMIEEGQNQGNTPSTHAFWEDFRTFYKGINPQSITVGEIWDTPELLAEYLQGDEFDLSFDFYLAY
;
A
#
# COMPACT_ATOMS: atom_id res chain seq x y z
N ILE A 1 6.65 6.13 8.13
CA ILE A 1 7.37 7.41 8.06
C ILE A 1 6.46 8.58 7.65
N TYR A 2 5.37 8.31 6.96
CA TYR A 2 4.44 9.28 6.42
C TYR A 2 3.63 10.00 7.52
N PRO A 3 3.10 11.20 7.25
CA PRO A 3 2.10 11.83 8.12
C PRO A 3 0.92 10.89 8.34
N SER A 4 0.58 10.69 9.61
CA SER A 4 -0.48 9.77 10.04
C SER A 4 -1.10 10.27 11.35
N PRO A 5 -2.43 10.22 11.53
CA PRO A 5 -3.08 10.52 12.78
C PRO A 5 -2.86 9.42 13.82
N SER A 6 -2.44 8.22 13.39
CA SER A 6 -2.21 7.06 14.25
C SER A 6 -0.73 6.90 14.56
N TYR A 7 -0.41 6.50 15.80
CA TYR A 7 0.97 6.31 16.26
C TYR A 7 1.75 5.25 15.46
N HIS A 8 1.05 4.24 14.91
CA HIS A 8 1.66 3.16 14.13
C HIS A 8 2.08 3.59 12.71
N GLY A 9 1.58 4.72 12.18
CA GLY A 9 1.98 5.26 10.88
C GLY A 9 1.23 4.75 9.66
N TYR A 10 0.43 3.68 9.76
CA TYR A 10 -0.24 3.06 8.60
C TYR A 10 -1.51 3.80 8.13
N SER A 11 -2.04 4.75 8.90
CA SER A 11 -3.12 5.64 8.46
C SER A 11 -2.53 6.83 7.69
N VAL A 12 -1.99 6.62 6.51
CA VAL A 12 -1.28 7.64 5.73
C VAL A 12 -2.24 8.74 5.28
N THR A 13 -1.86 10.01 5.52
CA THR A 13 -2.60 11.20 5.06
C THR A 13 -1.87 12.01 4.01
N ASP A 14 -0.59 11.73 3.77
CA ASP A 14 0.22 12.34 2.72
C ASP A 14 1.38 11.39 2.38
N PHE A 15 1.42 10.90 1.15
CA PHE A 15 2.47 10.00 0.67
C PHE A 15 3.77 10.71 0.23
N TYR A 16 3.77 12.04 0.13
CA TYR A 16 4.91 12.82 -0.37
C TYR A 16 5.68 13.54 0.75
N ALA A 17 5.31 13.30 2.01
CA ALA A 17 5.90 13.99 3.15
C ALA A 17 6.44 13.02 4.20
N VAL A 18 7.38 13.51 4.99
CA VAL A 18 7.82 12.87 6.24
C VAL A 18 6.98 13.40 7.39
N ASN A 19 6.55 12.53 8.28
CA ASN A 19 5.84 12.92 9.50
C ASN A 19 6.71 13.91 10.31
N PRO A 20 6.20 15.10 10.62
CA PRO A 20 6.96 16.12 11.36
C PRO A 20 7.51 15.66 12.71
N GLN A 21 6.95 14.61 13.29
CA GLN A 21 7.48 14.02 14.54
C GLN A 21 8.83 13.33 14.35
N TYR A 22 9.17 12.93 13.12
CA TYR A 22 10.43 12.26 12.78
C TYR A 22 11.46 13.21 12.14
N GLY A 23 11.04 14.41 11.77
CA GLY A 23 11.88 15.40 11.10
C GLY A 23 11.31 15.86 9.77
N THR A 24 12.20 16.33 8.92
CA THR A 24 11.90 16.85 7.58
C THR A 24 12.34 15.87 6.49
N LEU A 25 11.91 16.09 5.26
CA LEU A 25 12.44 15.36 4.10
C LEU A 25 13.97 15.52 3.96
N ALA A 26 14.50 16.71 4.28
CA ALA A 26 15.94 16.96 4.27
C ALA A 26 16.69 16.14 5.35
N ASP A 27 16.09 15.93 6.51
CA ASP A 27 16.67 15.07 7.56
C ASP A 27 16.73 13.61 7.10
N LEU A 28 15.69 13.12 6.42
CA LEU A 28 15.69 11.79 5.82
C LEU A 28 16.74 11.66 4.72
N GLN A 29 16.88 12.66 3.82
CA GLN A 29 17.91 12.65 2.78
C GLN A 29 19.33 12.66 3.39
N ASN A 30 19.55 13.39 4.48
CA ASN A 30 20.81 13.35 5.22
C ASN A 30 21.09 11.97 5.84
N LEU A 31 20.06 11.30 6.37
CA LEU A 31 20.16 9.93 6.88
C LEU A 31 20.53 8.96 5.75
N LEU A 32 19.86 9.06 4.59
CA LEU A 32 20.15 8.22 3.42
C LEU A 32 21.59 8.40 2.95
N ALA A 33 22.06 9.65 2.83
CA ALA A 33 23.43 9.95 2.44
C ALA A 33 24.45 9.36 3.44
N ALA A 34 24.17 9.46 4.72
CA ALA A 34 25.03 8.90 5.78
C ALA A 34 25.04 7.36 5.81
N ALA A 35 23.89 6.73 5.52
CA ALA A 35 23.76 5.28 5.41
C ALA A 35 24.51 4.75 4.18
N HIS A 36 24.29 5.37 3.01
CA HIS A 36 24.95 4.98 1.76
C HIS A 36 26.47 5.13 1.82
N ALA A 37 26.97 6.20 2.48
CA ALA A 37 28.41 6.36 2.71
C ALA A 37 29.05 5.24 3.54
N ARG A 38 28.23 4.44 4.24
CA ARG A 38 28.63 3.25 5.03
C ARG A 38 28.27 1.93 4.38
N GLY A 39 27.77 1.95 3.15
CA GLY A 39 27.32 0.76 2.42
C GLY A 39 26.00 0.18 2.95
N ILE A 40 25.22 0.97 3.71
CA ILE A 40 23.91 0.54 4.25
C ILE A 40 22.83 1.00 3.27
N ARG A 41 21.96 0.06 2.87
CA ARG A 41 20.77 0.34 2.08
C ARG A 41 19.59 0.59 2.99
N VAL A 42 18.69 1.50 2.57
CA VAL A 42 17.52 1.91 3.36
C VAL A 42 16.26 1.71 2.53
N ILE A 43 15.38 0.87 3.01
CA ILE A 43 14.04 0.68 2.44
C ILE A 43 12.99 1.37 3.31
N LEU A 44 11.92 1.82 2.71
CA LEU A 44 10.78 2.40 3.43
C LEU A 44 9.62 1.41 3.49
N ASP A 45 8.92 1.44 4.60
CA ASP A 45 7.61 0.82 4.74
C ASP A 45 6.57 1.66 3.99
N ILE A 46 5.80 1.05 3.09
CA ILE A 46 4.77 1.74 2.30
C ILE A 46 3.46 0.94 2.26
N THR A 47 2.36 1.63 2.49
CA THR A 47 1.00 1.09 2.36
C THR A 47 0.45 1.47 0.99
N LEU A 48 0.47 0.54 0.04
CA LEU A 48 -0.14 0.76 -1.28
C LEU A 48 -1.63 0.37 -1.29
N ASN A 49 -2.06 -0.52 -0.38
CA ASN A 49 -3.42 -1.04 -0.33
C ASN A 49 -4.47 0.04 0.02
N HIS A 50 -4.17 0.94 0.95
CA HIS A 50 -5.15 1.87 1.51
C HIS A 50 -4.58 3.24 1.85
N THR A 51 -5.47 4.19 2.11
CA THR A 51 -5.16 5.47 2.75
C THR A 51 -5.87 5.59 4.09
N SER A 52 -5.48 6.56 4.91
CA SER A 52 -6.34 7.01 6.00
C SER A 52 -7.70 7.47 5.48
N SER A 53 -8.77 7.21 6.23
CA SER A 53 -10.07 7.87 6.01
C SER A 53 -10.03 9.40 6.24
N GLN A 54 -8.89 9.94 6.71
CA GLN A 54 -8.62 11.37 6.79
C GLN A 54 -7.73 11.88 5.65
N HIS A 55 -7.34 11.04 4.70
CA HIS A 55 -6.57 11.44 3.54
C HIS A 55 -7.37 12.42 2.67
N PRO A 56 -6.78 13.49 2.13
CA PRO A 56 -7.49 14.44 1.26
C PRO A 56 -8.21 13.78 0.08
N TRP A 57 -7.64 12.71 -0.49
CA TRP A 57 -8.29 11.94 -1.55
C TRP A 57 -9.60 11.30 -1.08
N PHE A 58 -9.59 10.63 0.09
CA PHE A 58 -10.79 9.98 0.62
C PHE A 58 -11.85 11.01 1.02
N LEU A 59 -11.45 12.11 1.68
CA LEU A 59 -12.37 13.17 2.05
C LEU A 59 -13.03 13.80 0.82
N SER A 60 -12.30 13.95 -0.29
CA SER A 60 -12.86 14.39 -1.55
C SER A 60 -13.74 13.32 -2.20
N ALA A 61 -13.35 12.04 -2.12
CA ALA A 61 -14.09 10.91 -2.68
C ALA A 61 -15.48 10.70 -2.04
N CYS A 62 -15.69 11.23 -0.84
CA CYS A 62 -17.00 11.23 -0.18
C CYS A 62 -18.08 12.03 -0.91
N ASP A 63 -17.70 12.89 -1.87
CA ASP A 63 -18.61 13.52 -2.83
C ASP A 63 -18.67 12.66 -4.10
N PRO A 64 -19.84 12.07 -4.49
CA PRO A 64 -19.96 11.26 -5.69
C PRO A 64 -19.63 11.99 -7.00
N THR A 65 -19.58 13.32 -6.99
CA THR A 65 -19.19 14.13 -8.16
C THR A 65 -17.69 14.41 -8.23
N SER A 66 -16.94 14.04 -7.21
CA SER A 66 -15.50 14.24 -7.12
C SER A 66 -14.75 13.35 -8.14
N PRO A 67 -13.67 13.85 -8.76
CA PRO A 67 -12.79 13.02 -9.58
C PRO A 67 -12.08 11.94 -8.77
N TYR A 68 -12.07 12.01 -7.44
CA TYR A 68 -11.51 11.02 -6.53
C TYR A 68 -12.53 9.96 -6.09
N HIS A 69 -13.84 10.09 -6.45
CA HIS A 69 -14.85 9.15 -5.96
C HIS A 69 -14.47 7.70 -6.28
N ASP A 70 -14.18 7.41 -7.54
CA ASP A 70 -13.84 6.07 -8.02
C ASP A 70 -12.40 5.62 -7.65
N TRP A 71 -11.67 6.43 -6.85
CA TRP A 71 -10.37 6.02 -6.29
C TRP A 71 -10.52 5.03 -5.14
N TYR A 72 -11.73 4.92 -4.60
CA TYR A 72 -12.09 3.99 -3.53
C TYR A 72 -13.23 3.09 -3.98
N ILE A 73 -13.46 2.03 -3.20
CA ILE A 73 -14.45 1.00 -3.55
C ILE A 73 -15.75 1.31 -2.82
N TRP A 74 -16.80 1.57 -3.57
CA TRP A 74 -18.11 1.96 -3.05
C TRP A 74 -19.21 0.96 -3.44
N SER A 75 -20.28 0.93 -2.63
CA SER A 75 -21.51 0.18 -2.92
C SER A 75 -22.73 0.99 -2.48
N ASP A 76 -23.80 0.94 -3.28
CA ASP A 76 -25.10 1.56 -2.97
C ASP A 76 -25.87 0.81 -1.87
N VAL A 77 -25.50 -0.44 -1.60
CA VAL A 77 -26.11 -1.30 -0.60
C VAL A 77 -25.02 -1.99 0.21
N ASP A 78 -25.34 -2.35 1.46
CA ASP A 78 -24.44 -3.19 2.24
C ASP A 78 -24.31 -4.57 1.57
N PRO A 79 -23.12 -4.96 1.06
CA PRO A 79 -22.93 -6.29 0.47
C PRO A 79 -23.04 -7.43 1.47
N GLY A 80 -22.96 -7.14 2.78
CA GLY A 80 -23.30 -8.07 3.86
C GLY A 80 -22.31 -9.21 4.09
N TYR A 81 -21.18 -9.26 3.38
CA TYR A 81 -20.13 -10.24 3.64
C TYR A 81 -19.06 -9.71 4.60
N LEU A 82 -18.39 -10.62 5.26
CA LEU A 82 -17.33 -10.33 6.22
C LEU A 82 -15.96 -10.42 5.56
N GLY A 83 -14.97 -9.85 6.23
CA GLY A 83 -13.58 -9.88 5.84
C GLY A 83 -12.91 -11.23 6.03
N TYR A 84 -11.63 -11.26 5.67
CA TYR A 84 -10.79 -12.44 5.68
C TYR A 84 -10.69 -13.12 7.06
N TRP A 85 -10.79 -12.32 8.14
CA TRP A 85 -10.76 -12.80 9.54
C TRP A 85 -12.12 -12.75 10.22
N GLY A 86 -13.21 -12.53 9.48
CA GLY A 86 -14.58 -12.48 9.99
C GLY A 86 -15.01 -11.11 10.52
N GLU A 87 -14.27 -10.06 10.23
CA GLU A 87 -14.56 -8.66 10.60
C GLU A 87 -15.47 -7.98 9.58
N GLN A 88 -16.01 -6.82 9.97
CA GLN A 88 -16.71 -5.93 9.04
C GLN A 88 -15.75 -5.28 8.08
N VAL A 89 -16.05 -5.30 6.77
CA VAL A 89 -15.25 -4.67 5.71
C VAL A 89 -16.01 -3.62 4.90
N TRP A 90 -17.33 -3.52 5.09
CA TRP A 90 -18.16 -2.49 4.47
C TRP A 90 -18.67 -1.53 5.51
N PHE A 91 -18.34 -0.27 5.40
CA PHE A 91 -18.64 0.77 6.37
C PHE A 91 -19.59 1.81 5.77
N PRO A 92 -20.70 2.16 6.46
CA PRO A 92 -21.64 3.13 5.95
C PRO A 92 -21.04 4.54 5.93
N TYR A 93 -21.34 5.29 4.86
CA TYR A 93 -21.07 6.70 4.72
C TYR A 93 -22.21 7.35 3.94
N ASN A 94 -23.03 8.16 4.61
CA ASN A 94 -24.29 8.70 4.07
C ASN A 94 -25.18 7.56 3.51
N ASP A 95 -25.53 7.62 2.23
CA ASP A 95 -26.35 6.62 1.55
C ASP A 95 -25.52 5.53 0.84
N LEU A 96 -24.20 5.50 1.05
CA LEU A 96 -23.26 4.57 0.45
C LEU A 96 -22.53 3.73 1.50
N TYR A 97 -21.84 2.70 1.03
CA TYR A 97 -20.88 1.91 1.81
C TYR A 97 -19.52 1.97 1.11
N PHE A 98 -18.44 2.10 1.89
CA PHE A 98 -17.08 2.01 1.39
C PHE A 98 -16.35 0.79 1.96
N TYR A 99 -15.44 0.26 1.17
CA TYR A 99 -14.70 -0.95 1.51
C TYR A 99 -13.40 -0.63 2.25
N CYS A 100 -13.12 -1.43 3.29
CA CYS A 100 -11.86 -1.40 4.06
C CYS A 100 -11.56 -2.80 4.55
N ILE A 101 -10.52 -3.42 4.06
CA ILE A 101 -10.15 -4.78 4.49
C ILE A 101 -9.79 -4.85 5.99
N PHE A 102 -9.28 -3.79 6.59
CA PHE A 102 -8.82 -3.79 7.99
C PHE A 102 -9.79 -3.09 8.94
N SER A 103 -10.15 -1.86 8.67
CA SER A 103 -11.09 -1.08 9.49
C SER A 103 -11.51 0.22 8.78
N ALA A 104 -12.57 0.87 9.26
CA ALA A 104 -13.06 2.15 8.74
C ALA A 104 -12.03 3.29 8.69
N ASN A 105 -10.88 3.13 9.33
CA ASN A 105 -9.79 4.12 9.29
C ASN A 105 -8.83 3.92 8.10
N PHE A 106 -8.95 2.83 7.36
CA PHE A 106 -8.06 2.41 6.28
C PHE A 106 -8.89 2.14 5.03
N ALA A 107 -9.23 3.20 4.27
CA ALA A 107 -10.05 3.07 3.06
C ALA A 107 -9.21 2.48 1.93
N ASP A 108 -9.64 1.34 1.39
CA ASP A 108 -8.94 0.61 0.34
C ASP A 108 -8.99 1.37 -0.98
N LEU A 109 -7.84 1.43 -1.65
CA LEU A 109 -7.68 2.06 -2.95
C LEU A 109 -8.21 1.14 -4.06
N ASN A 110 -8.95 1.69 -5.00
CA ASN A 110 -9.50 0.97 -6.13
C ASN A 110 -8.50 0.85 -7.29
N TYR A 111 -7.69 -0.18 -7.32
CA TYR A 111 -6.72 -0.42 -8.41
C TYR A 111 -7.35 -0.84 -9.75
N ASN A 112 -8.67 -1.06 -9.81
CA ASN A 112 -9.38 -1.13 -11.09
C ASN A 112 -9.49 0.25 -11.77
N ASN A 113 -9.21 1.32 -11.04
CA ASN A 113 -9.10 2.67 -11.59
C ASN A 113 -7.64 2.97 -11.98
N PRO A 114 -7.33 3.17 -13.27
CA PRO A 114 -5.96 3.41 -13.72
C PRO A 114 -5.34 4.71 -13.18
N ALA A 115 -6.16 5.67 -12.72
CA ALA A 115 -5.65 6.90 -12.12
C ALA A 115 -5.05 6.63 -10.72
N VAL A 116 -5.58 5.66 -9.97
CA VAL A 116 -5.01 5.21 -8.69
C VAL A 116 -3.64 4.58 -8.92
N LEU A 117 -3.56 3.63 -9.86
CA LEU A 117 -2.29 3.01 -10.20
C LEU A 117 -1.23 4.04 -10.62
N ALA A 118 -1.61 4.97 -11.51
CA ALA A 118 -0.70 6.01 -11.99
C ALA A 118 -0.20 6.90 -10.85
N GLU A 119 -1.08 7.29 -9.91
CA GLU A 119 -0.68 8.11 -8.77
C GLU A 119 0.22 7.36 -7.79
N MET A 120 -0.08 6.09 -7.49
CA MET A 120 0.77 5.30 -6.61
C MET A 120 2.13 4.99 -7.26
N GLN A 121 2.19 4.88 -8.58
CA GLN A 121 3.46 4.85 -9.32
C GLN A 121 4.23 6.17 -9.19
N ASN A 122 3.56 7.33 -9.20
CA ASN A 122 4.21 8.62 -8.95
C ASN A 122 4.78 8.71 -7.53
N VAL A 123 4.04 8.23 -6.53
CA VAL A 123 4.53 8.12 -5.13
C VAL A 123 5.81 7.29 -5.07
N VAL A 124 5.80 6.09 -5.66
CA VAL A 124 6.97 5.20 -5.69
C VAL A 124 8.15 5.84 -6.42
N ARG A 125 7.90 6.50 -7.55
CA ARG A 125 8.92 7.23 -8.30
C ARG A 125 9.54 8.35 -7.47
N PHE A 126 8.72 9.16 -6.79
CA PHE A 126 9.20 10.22 -5.89
C PHE A 126 10.18 9.69 -4.85
N TRP A 127 9.83 8.58 -4.18
CA TRP A 127 10.70 8.02 -3.14
C TRP A 127 11.98 7.39 -3.70
N LEU A 128 11.92 6.75 -4.85
CA LEU A 128 13.10 6.14 -5.49
C LEU A 128 14.02 7.14 -6.15
N GLU A 129 13.48 8.08 -6.95
CA GLU A 129 14.29 8.99 -7.78
C GLU A 129 14.64 10.30 -7.06
N GLU A 130 13.66 10.93 -6.38
CA GLU A 130 13.86 12.25 -5.80
C GLU A 130 14.39 12.18 -4.36
N VAL A 131 13.92 11.21 -3.58
CA VAL A 131 14.37 11.02 -2.19
C VAL A 131 15.58 10.10 -2.13
N GLY A 132 15.63 9.04 -2.94
CA GLY A 132 16.78 8.16 -3.08
C GLY A 132 16.78 6.97 -2.11
N VAL A 133 15.60 6.43 -1.78
CA VAL A 133 15.50 5.18 -1.01
C VAL A 133 15.88 3.98 -1.89
N ASP A 134 16.27 2.87 -1.26
CA ASP A 134 16.77 1.70 -1.96
C ASP A 134 15.68 0.65 -2.23
N GLY A 135 14.45 0.91 -1.84
CA GLY A 135 13.32 0.00 -2.03
C GLY A 135 12.25 0.14 -0.95
N PHE A 136 11.40 -0.89 -0.85
CA PHE A 136 10.23 -0.84 0.02
C PHE A 136 9.98 -2.14 0.77
N ARG A 137 9.44 -2.02 1.99
CA ARG A 137 8.62 -3.06 2.60
C ARG A 137 7.16 -2.76 2.23
N LEU A 138 6.47 -3.75 1.68
CA LEU A 138 5.13 -3.60 1.14
C LEU A 138 4.12 -4.19 2.13
N ASP A 139 3.37 -3.29 2.75
CA ASP A 139 2.32 -3.61 3.71
C ASP A 139 1.12 -4.27 3.03
N ALA A 140 0.47 -5.22 3.71
CA ALA A 140 -0.78 -5.85 3.27
C ALA A 140 -0.75 -6.43 1.84
N ALA A 141 0.40 -6.94 1.40
CA ALA A 141 0.69 -7.25 -0.01
C ALA A 141 -0.29 -8.22 -0.68
N LYS A 142 -0.92 -9.14 0.08
CA LYS A 142 -1.88 -10.10 -0.49
C LYS A 142 -3.28 -9.53 -0.77
N HIS A 143 -3.56 -8.31 -0.30
CA HIS A 143 -4.90 -7.69 -0.31
C HIS A 143 -5.02 -6.52 -1.30
N MET A 144 -4.30 -6.54 -2.44
CA MET A 144 -4.25 -5.39 -3.34
C MET A 144 -5.48 -5.23 -4.23
N ILE A 145 -6.03 -6.32 -4.74
CA ILE A 145 -7.18 -6.30 -5.64
C ILE A 145 -8.10 -7.47 -5.31
N GLU A 146 -9.33 -7.17 -4.90
CA GLU A 146 -10.36 -8.16 -4.61
C GLU A 146 -10.98 -8.68 -5.90
N GLU A 147 -11.34 -9.98 -5.91
CA GLU A 147 -12.15 -10.61 -6.95
C GLU A 147 -13.46 -11.14 -6.36
N GLY A 148 -14.50 -10.33 -6.43
CA GLY A 148 -15.78 -10.61 -5.76
C GLY A 148 -15.63 -10.61 -4.24
N GLN A 149 -15.85 -11.74 -3.58
CA GLN A 149 -15.64 -11.90 -2.14
C GLN A 149 -14.26 -12.49 -1.79
N ASN A 150 -13.43 -12.80 -2.77
CA ASN A 150 -12.05 -13.20 -2.54
C ASN A 150 -11.20 -11.94 -2.31
N GLN A 151 -10.69 -11.80 -1.09
CA GLN A 151 -10.06 -10.59 -0.57
C GLN A 151 -8.53 -10.70 -0.45
N GLY A 152 -7.93 -11.77 -0.94
CA GLY A 152 -6.48 -11.94 -0.85
C GLY A 152 -5.96 -13.04 -1.75
N ASN A 153 -4.71 -12.93 -2.15
CA ASN A 153 -4.03 -13.87 -3.05
C ASN A 153 -4.81 -14.06 -4.38
N THR A 154 -5.44 -12.99 -4.89
CA THR A 154 -6.18 -13.08 -6.15
C THR A 154 -5.22 -13.08 -7.34
N PRO A 155 -5.59 -13.69 -8.48
CA PRO A 155 -4.83 -13.55 -9.72
C PRO A 155 -4.54 -12.10 -10.11
N SER A 156 -5.49 -11.19 -9.87
CA SER A 156 -5.31 -9.75 -10.11
C SER A 156 -4.29 -9.11 -9.19
N THR A 157 -4.18 -9.57 -7.92
CA THR A 157 -3.15 -9.14 -6.98
C THR A 157 -1.76 -9.59 -7.44
N HIS A 158 -1.60 -10.83 -7.89
CA HIS A 158 -0.34 -11.33 -8.44
C HIS A 158 0.08 -10.55 -9.70
N ALA A 159 -0.85 -10.38 -10.66
CA ALA A 159 -0.58 -9.58 -11.87
C ALA A 159 -0.19 -8.12 -11.55
N PHE A 160 -0.81 -7.52 -10.54
CA PHE A 160 -0.43 -6.19 -10.06
C PHE A 160 1.04 -6.16 -9.58
N TRP A 161 1.48 -7.17 -8.83
CA TRP A 161 2.85 -7.20 -8.32
C TRP A 161 3.89 -7.48 -9.40
N GLU A 162 3.59 -8.30 -10.40
CA GLU A 162 4.44 -8.51 -11.58
C GLU A 162 4.67 -7.19 -12.34
N ASP A 163 3.58 -6.45 -12.61
CA ASP A 163 3.64 -5.15 -13.26
C ASP A 163 4.37 -4.11 -12.40
N PHE A 164 4.11 -4.10 -11.09
CA PHE A 164 4.75 -3.20 -10.14
C PHE A 164 6.26 -3.47 -10.06
N ARG A 165 6.68 -4.74 -10.05
CA ARG A 165 8.10 -5.10 -10.11
C ARG A 165 8.75 -4.57 -11.38
N THR A 166 8.13 -4.80 -12.53
CA THR A 166 8.62 -4.29 -13.82
C THR A 166 8.79 -2.78 -13.77
N PHE A 167 7.82 -2.07 -13.18
CA PHE A 167 7.84 -0.62 -13.03
C PHE A 167 9.01 -0.14 -12.15
N TYR A 168 9.11 -0.59 -10.88
CA TYR A 168 10.13 -0.05 -9.98
C TYR A 168 11.56 -0.50 -10.33
N LYS A 169 11.73 -1.71 -10.89
CA LYS A 169 13.02 -2.17 -11.44
C LYS A 169 13.42 -1.37 -12.69
N GLY A 170 12.46 -0.87 -13.46
CA GLY A 170 12.72 0.06 -14.56
C GLY A 170 13.27 1.41 -14.10
N ILE A 171 12.90 1.86 -12.90
CA ILE A 171 13.44 3.08 -12.26
C ILE A 171 14.85 2.80 -11.72
N ASN A 172 14.97 1.78 -10.87
CA ASN A 172 16.25 1.39 -10.28
C ASN A 172 16.35 -0.14 -10.22
N PRO A 173 17.14 -0.79 -11.09
CA PRO A 173 17.29 -2.25 -11.11
C PRO A 173 17.85 -2.85 -9.81
N GLN A 174 18.51 -2.03 -8.96
CA GLN A 174 19.04 -2.47 -7.67
C GLN A 174 18.07 -2.29 -6.51
N SER A 175 16.92 -1.67 -6.71
CA SER A 175 15.88 -1.55 -5.69
C SER A 175 15.39 -2.93 -5.28
N ILE A 176 15.07 -3.09 -4.00
CA ILE A 176 14.52 -4.33 -3.46
C ILE A 176 13.13 -4.11 -2.84
N THR A 177 12.33 -5.15 -2.86
CA THR A 177 11.05 -5.18 -2.16
C THR A 177 10.98 -6.35 -1.19
N VAL A 178 10.32 -6.12 -0.04
CA VAL A 178 10.02 -7.13 0.98
C VAL A 178 8.51 -7.15 1.17
N GLY A 179 7.83 -8.20 0.74
CA GLY A 179 6.38 -8.34 0.90
C GLY A 179 5.99 -8.77 2.32
N GLU A 180 4.96 -8.15 2.89
CA GLU A 180 4.32 -8.67 4.09
C GLU A 180 3.11 -9.52 3.70
N ILE A 181 3.28 -10.84 3.78
CA ILE A 181 2.27 -11.83 3.40
C ILE A 181 2.04 -12.76 4.57
N TRP A 182 0.93 -12.55 5.30
CA TRP A 182 0.49 -13.43 6.38
C TRP A 182 -0.33 -14.58 5.80
N ASP A 183 0.38 -15.62 5.35
CA ASP A 183 -0.25 -16.81 4.78
C ASP A 183 0.64 -18.04 4.94
N THR A 184 0.18 -19.20 4.41
CA THR A 184 0.94 -20.45 4.44
C THR A 184 2.24 -20.31 3.63
N PRO A 185 3.28 -21.11 3.94
CA PRO A 185 4.53 -21.08 3.18
C PRO A 185 4.35 -21.35 1.67
N GLU A 186 3.34 -22.16 1.31
CA GLU A 186 3.03 -22.48 -0.09
C GLU A 186 2.53 -21.24 -0.84
N LEU A 187 1.57 -20.50 -0.26
CA LEU A 187 1.05 -19.26 -0.84
C LEU A 187 2.10 -18.15 -0.84
N LEU A 188 2.91 -18.03 0.23
CA LEU A 188 4.02 -17.10 0.28
C LEU A 188 5.03 -17.36 -0.83
N ALA A 189 5.31 -18.65 -1.14
CA ALA A 189 6.26 -19.01 -2.18
C ALA A 189 5.80 -18.59 -3.59
N GLU A 190 4.50 -18.41 -3.83
CA GLU A 190 3.98 -17.93 -5.11
C GLU A 190 4.48 -16.51 -5.41
N TYR A 191 4.59 -15.65 -4.41
CA TYR A 191 5.11 -14.28 -4.54
C TYR A 191 6.65 -14.19 -4.71
N LEU A 192 7.37 -15.29 -4.53
CA LEU A 192 8.84 -15.33 -4.56
C LEU A 192 9.41 -16.08 -5.77
N GLN A 193 8.63 -16.27 -6.83
CA GLN A 193 9.06 -16.96 -8.04
C GLN A 193 10.00 -16.12 -8.93
N GLY A 194 10.28 -14.87 -8.54
CA GLY A 194 11.28 -14.01 -9.18
C GLY A 194 10.69 -12.87 -10.03
N ASP A 195 9.39 -12.76 -10.07
CA ASP A 195 8.63 -11.80 -10.87
C ASP A 195 7.77 -10.83 -10.05
N GLU A 196 7.62 -11.02 -8.73
CA GLU A 196 6.88 -10.13 -7.84
C GLU A 196 7.80 -9.50 -6.79
N PHE A 197 8.17 -10.22 -5.71
CA PHE A 197 9.01 -9.68 -4.65
C PHE A 197 10.44 -10.24 -4.68
N ASP A 198 11.38 -9.45 -4.15
CA ASP A 198 12.75 -9.93 -3.94
C ASP A 198 12.85 -10.77 -2.66
N LEU A 199 12.08 -10.43 -1.63
CA LEU A 199 12.02 -11.07 -0.32
C LEU A 199 10.60 -11.02 0.25
N SER A 200 10.34 -11.88 1.25
CA SER A 200 9.14 -11.81 2.09
C SER A 200 9.48 -12.16 3.54
N PHE A 201 8.64 -11.70 4.48
CA PHE A 201 8.69 -12.19 5.85
C PHE A 201 8.14 -13.62 5.91
N ASP A 202 8.85 -14.50 6.61
CA ASP A 202 8.35 -15.83 6.96
C ASP A 202 7.86 -15.81 8.41
N PHE A 203 6.57 -15.58 8.58
CA PHE A 203 5.95 -15.55 9.91
C PHE A 203 5.81 -16.95 10.52
N TYR A 204 5.79 -18.01 9.73
CA TYR A 204 5.77 -19.39 10.25
C TYR A 204 7.09 -19.79 10.90
N LEU A 205 8.19 -19.22 10.46
CA LEU A 205 9.51 -19.48 11.06
C LEU A 205 9.67 -18.77 12.43
N ALA A 206 8.82 -17.78 12.71
CA ALA A 206 8.90 -16.94 13.91
C ALA A 206 8.05 -17.47 15.08
N TYR A 207 7.23 -18.52 14.86
CA TYR A 207 6.39 -19.19 15.85
C TYR A 207 6.72 -20.67 15.95
#